data_6cdad0b5310377002c7e1b7eadea6a11
#
_entry.id   6cdad0b5310377002c7e1b7eadea6a11
#
_cell.length_a   1.000
_cell.length_b   1.000
_cell.length_c   1.000
_cell.angle_alpha   90.00
_cell.angle_beta   90.00
_cell.angle_gamma   90.00
#
_symmetry.space_group_name_H-M   'P 1'
#
loop_
_entity.id
_entity.type
_entity.pdbx_description
1 polymer ?
#
loop_
_entity_poly.entity_id
_entity_poly.type
_entity_poly.pdbx_seq_one_letter_code
_entity_poly.pdbx_strand_id
1 'polypeptide(L)'
;MDRRELLDRTAHSPEERLLLSRVWDKCEQCRTRNIPTATGFLSPAEQAAAQGFLVLLDPSMTDFLLQNWDGAGREKLTVTPLPLSALAVPHAAVKELRDTVSSLRLDNVLAAGFSLSRGRAAEAVEKGSVQVNYVTCVKPDKPVSAGDTITCRGLGKCVLDSVGAPTKKGRLPVDIRRYI
;
A
#
# COMPACT_ATOMS: atom_id res chain seq x y z
N MET A 1 -5.45 -13.58 4.16
CA MET A 1 -5.33 -12.51 3.14
C MET A 1 -5.24 -13.19 1.78
N ASP A 2 -6.08 -12.82 0.85
CA ASP A 2 -6.10 -13.44 -0.49
C ASP A 2 -4.85 -12.96 -1.28
N ARG A 3 -4.29 -13.87 -2.10
CA ARG A 3 -3.15 -13.60 -3.00
C ARG A 3 -3.38 -12.36 -3.88
N ARG A 4 -4.59 -12.19 -4.42
CA ARG A 4 -4.94 -11.03 -5.25
C ARG A 4 -4.84 -9.73 -4.45
N GLU A 5 -5.37 -9.75 -3.25
CA GLU A 5 -5.35 -8.59 -2.35
C GLU A 5 -3.91 -8.20 -2.00
N LEU A 6 -3.02 -9.18 -1.75
CA LEU A 6 -1.61 -8.93 -1.48
C LEU A 6 -0.90 -8.32 -2.70
N LEU A 7 -1.11 -8.89 -3.89
CA LEU A 7 -0.52 -8.38 -5.12
C LEU A 7 -1.01 -6.98 -5.49
N ASP A 8 -2.30 -6.70 -5.25
CA ASP A 8 -2.88 -5.37 -5.50
C ASP A 8 -2.34 -4.30 -4.55
N ARG A 9 -1.87 -4.71 -3.36
CA ARG A 9 -1.34 -3.80 -2.33
C ARG A 9 0.15 -3.53 -2.47
N THR A 10 0.91 -4.45 -3.03
CA THR A 10 2.38 -4.41 -3.05
C THR A 10 2.96 -4.09 -4.42
N ALA A 11 2.26 -4.41 -5.51
CA ALA A 11 2.74 -4.15 -6.86
C ALA A 11 2.42 -2.73 -7.32
N HIS A 12 3.42 -2.02 -7.82
CA HIS A 12 3.28 -0.66 -8.37
C HIS A 12 3.15 -0.63 -9.89
N SER A 13 3.56 -1.72 -10.57
CA SER A 13 3.45 -1.88 -12.02
C SER A 13 2.91 -3.26 -12.41
N PRO A 14 2.41 -3.44 -13.65
CA PRO A 14 2.00 -4.76 -14.16
C PRO A 14 3.14 -5.79 -14.17
N GLU A 15 4.36 -5.34 -14.48
CA GLU A 15 5.55 -6.19 -14.50
C GLU A 15 5.91 -6.66 -13.09
N GLU A 16 5.89 -5.77 -12.12
CA GLU A 16 6.07 -6.10 -10.71
C GLU A 16 5.01 -7.08 -10.21
N ARG A 17 3.76 -6.88 -10.60
CA ARG A 17 2.67 -7.81 -10.26
C ARG A 17 2.92 -9.20 -10.82
N LEU A 18 3.37 -9.30 -12.07
CA LEU A 18 3.70 -10.56 -12.71
C LEU A 18 4.87 -11.25 -11.99
N LEU A 19 5.91 -10.49 -11.65
CA LEU A 19 7.07 -11.00 -10.93
C LEU A 19 6.67 -11.52 -9.54
N LEU A 20 5.96 -10.73 -8.76
CA LEU A 20 5.45 -11.16 -7.44
C LEU A 20 4.56 -12.38 -7.53
N SER A 21 3.72 -12.47 -8.57
CA SER A 21 2.90 -13.66 -8.79
C SER A 21 3.74 -14.92 -8.99
N ARG A 22 4.83 -14.83 -9.75
CA ARG A 22 5.76 -15.95 -9.97
C ARG A 22 6.53 -16.32 -8.71
N VAL A 23 6.95 -15.32 -7.94
CA VAL A 23 7.58 -15.53 -6.62
C VAL A 23 6.62 -16.27 -5.69
N TRP A 24 5.36 -15.85 -5.66
CA TRP A 24 4.32 -16.51 -4.86
C TRP A 24 4.10 -17.95 -5.27
N ASP A 25 4.01 -18.22 -6.59
CA ASP A 25 3.87 -19.58 -7.11
C ASP A 25 5.04 -20.48 -6.66
N LYS A 26 6.25 -19.92 -6.65
CA LYS A 26 7.42 -20.67 -6.17
C LYS A 26 7.36 -20.94 -4.68
N CYS A 27 6.95 -19.98 -3.86
CA CYS A 27 6.75 -20.16 -2.43
C CYS A 27 5.67 -21.23 -2.14
N GLU A 28 4.57 -21.26 -2.90
CA GLU A 28 3.55 -22.30 -2.78
C GLU A 28 4.08 -23.69 -3.15
N GLN A 29 4.85 -23.81 -4.24
CA GLN A 29 5.52 -25.06 -4.62
C GLN A 29 6.43 -25.60 -3.52
N CYS A 30 7.09 -24.71 -2.78
CA CYS A 30 7.93 -25.06 -1.63
C CYS A 30 7.13 -25.43 -0.37
N ARG A 31 5.81 -25.59 -0.44
CA ARG A 31 4.91 -25.88 0.69
C ARG A 31 4.96 -24.87 1.85
N THR A 32 5.28 -23.62 1.57
CA THR A 32 5.42 -22.56 2.57
C THR A 32 4.09 -21.88 2.93
N ARG A 33 2.96 -22.57 2.79
CA ARG A 33 1.59 -22.03 2.96
C ARG A 33 1.31 -21.35 4.31
N ASN A 34 2.08 -21.66 5.34
CA ASN A 34 1.89 -21.15 6.69
C ASN A 34 2.97 -20.15 7.13
N ILE A 35 3.89 -19.79 6.24
CA ILE A 35 4.97 -18.85 6.59
C ILE A 35 4.49 -17.44 6.22
N PRO A 36 4.43 -16.51 7.18
CA PRO A 36 4.12 -15.12 6.87
C PRO A 36 5.23 -14.55 5.99
N THR A 37 4.95 -14.38 4.71
CA THR A 37 5.84 -13.72 3.76
C THR A 37 5.29 -12.32 3.50
N ALA A 38 6.10 -11.30 3.70
CA ALA A 38 5.86 -9.96 3.20
C ALA A 38 6.83 -9.72 2.05
N THR A 39 6.32 -9.35 0.89
CA THR A 39 7.12 -8.94 -0.25
C THR A 39 7.00 -7.44 -0.40
N GLY A 40 8.12 -6.76 -0.51
CA GLY A 40 8.21 -5.33 -0.79
C GLY A 40 9.12 -5.08 -1.97
N PHE A 41 8.78 -4.08 -2.79
CA PHE A 41 9.70 -3.59 -3.80
C PHE A 41 10.55 -2.48 -3.20
N LEU A 42 11.78 -2.43 -3.65
CA LEU A 42 12.66 -1.29 -3.45
C LEU A 42 12.03 -0.04 -4.08
N SER A 43 12.37 1.14 -3.60
CA SER A 43 11.96 2.38 -4.25
C SER A 43 12.44 2.43 -5.71
N PRO A 44 11.83 3.22 -6.59
CA PRO A 44 12.27 3.33 -7.99
C PRO A 44 13.76 3.63 -8.17
N ALA A 45 14.37 4.40 -7.26
CA ALA A 45 15.80 4.69 -7.26
C ALA A 45 16.64 3.47 -6.87
N GLU A 46 16.19 2.69 -5.90
CA GLU A 46 16.85 1.46 -5.47
C GLU A 46 16.63 0.31 -6.46
N GLN A 47 15.48 0.27 -7.13
CA GLN A 47 15.20 -0.67 -8.24
C GLN A 47 16.14 -0.41 -9.42
N ALA A 48 16.38 0.85 -9.77
CA ALA A 48 17.33 1.23 -10.82
C ALA A 48 18.76 0.81 -10.48
N ALA A 49 19.12 0.79 -9.20
CA ALA A 49 20.45 0.40 -8.73
C ALA A 49 20.63 -1.11 -8.54
N ALA A 50 19.59 -1.82 -8.09
CA ALA A 50 19.70 -3.21 -7.62
C ALA A 50 18.94 -4.22 -8.48
N GLN A 51 18.01 -3.81 -9.35
CA GLN A 51 17.17 -4.70 -10.17
C GLN A 51 16.64 -5.95 -9.41
N GLY A 52 16.14 -5.73 -8.19
CA GLY A 52 15.77 -6.81 -7.30
C GLY A 52 14.51 -6.55 -6.50
N PHE A 53 14.14 -7.53 -5.73
CA PHE A 53 13.05 -7.45 -4.77
C PHE A 53 13.46 -8.10 -3.45
N LEU A 54 12.82 -7.65 -2.37
CA LEU A 54 13.06 -8.13 -1.03
C LEU A 54 11.94 -9.08 -0.62
N VAL A 55 12.31 -10.20 -0.03
CA VAL A 55 11.36 -11.17 0.52
C VAL A 55 11.65 -11.34 2.02
N LEU A 56 10.65 -11.10 2.85
CA LEU A 56 10.69 -11.38 4.28
C LEU A 56 10.14 -12.78 4.53
N LEU A 57 10.92 -13.63 5.18
CA LEU A 57 10.60 -15.03 5.42
C LEU A 57 10.85 -15.41 6.88
N ASP A 58 10.29 -16.56 7.26
CA ASP A 58 10.76 -17.24 8.46
C ASP A 58 12.23 -17.67 8.30
N PRO A 59 13.10 -17.43 9.31
CA PRO A 59 14.52 -17.79 9.24
C PRO A 59 14.79 -19.26 8.87
N SER A 60 13.90 -20.18 9.27
CA SER A 60 14.04 -21.62 8.96
C SER A 60 14.03 -21.94 7.46
N MET A 61 13.52 -21.03 6.62
CA MET A 61 13.45 -21.21 5.17
C MET A 61 14.66 -20.63 4.43
N THR A 62 15.53 -19.92 5.11
CA THR A 62 16.65 -19.20 4.48
C THR A 62 17.56 -20.16 3.72
N ASP A 63 18.07 -21.21 4.38
CA ASP A 63 19.00 -22.16 3.76
C ASP A 63 18.36 -22.89 2.58
N PHE A 64 17.09 -23.26 2.71
CA PHE A 64 16.38 -23.92 1.63
C PHE A 64 16.27 -23.05 0.39
N LEU A 65 15.94 -21.76 0.55
CA LEU A 65 15.79 -20.84 -0.58
C LEU A 65 17.15 -20.47 -1.19
N LEU A 66 18.20 -20.32 -0.38
CA LEU A 66 19.55 -20.08 -0.89
C LEU A 66 20.04 -21.21 -1.79
N GLN A 67 19.68 -22.45 -1.47
CA GLN A 67 20.12 -23.64 -2.23
C GLN A 67 19.23 -23.96 -3.43
N ASN A 68 17.96 -23.59 -3.39
CA ASN A 68 16.97 -24.10 -4.35
C ASN A 68 16.29 -23.00 -5.19
N TRP A 69 16.55 -21.73 -4.93
CA TRP A 69 15.87 -20.65 -5.63
C TRP A 69 16.84 -19.86 -6.52
N ASP A 70 17.05 -20.36 -7.72
CA ASP A 70 17.94 -19.81 -8.74
C ASP A 70 17.21 -19.11 -9.89
N GLY A 71 15.87 -19.13 -9.90
CA GLY A 71 15.11 -18.51 -10.97
C GLY A 71 13.63 -18.34 -10.68
N ALA A 72 13.00 -17.41 -11.40
CA ALA A 72 11.56 -17.18 -11.43
C ALA A 72 11.06 -17.16 -12.89
N GLY A 73 10.48 -18.25 -13.32
CA GLY A 73 10.06 -18.43 -14.71
C GLY A 73 11.27 -18.58 -15.64
N ARG A 74 11.49 -17.59 -16.51
CA ARG A 74 12.66 -17.57 -17.44
C ARG A 74 13.83 -16.75 -16.92
N GLU A 75 13.61 -15.99 -15.84
CA GLU A 75 14.60 -15.09 -15.27
C GLU A 75 15.48 -15.85 -14.25
N LYS A 76 16.79 -15.66 -14.35
CA LYS A 76 17.73 -16.13 -13.33
C LYS A 76 17.73 -15.17 -12.15
N LEU A 77 17.77 -15.71 -10.95
CA LEU A 77 17.82 -14.94 -9.70
C LEU A 77 19.09 -15.25 -8.94
N THR A 78 19.64 -14.22 -8.32
CA THR A 78 20.66 -14.38 -7.28
C THR A 78 20.01 -14.06 -5.94
N VAL A 79 19.94 -15.03 -5.05
CA VAL A 79 19.38 -14.84 -3.70
C VAL A 79 20.53 -14.54 -2.75
N THR A 80 20.38 -13.41 -2.02
CA THR A 80 21.36 -12.98 -1.02
C THR A 80 20.66 -12.76 0.32
N PRO A 81 21.14 -13.35 1.42
CA PRO A 81 20.55 -13.09 2.73
C PRO A 81 20.88 -11.67 3.16
N LEU A 82 19.86 -10.96 3.63
CA LEU A 82 19.97 -9.60 4.15
C LEU A 82 19.54 -9.60 5.62
N PRO A 83 20.41 -9.22 6.58
CA PRO A 83 19.99 -9.10 7.97
C PRO A 83 18.99 -7.94 8.11
N LEU A 84 18.01 -8.08 9.00
CA LEU A 84 16.99 -7.05 9.23
C LEU A 84 17.58 -5.67 9.59
N SER A 85 18.76 -5.65 10.22
CA SER A 85 19.49 -4.41 10.54
C SER A 85 20.01 -3.65 9.31
N ALA A 86 20.17 -4.34 8.18
CA ALA A 86 20.60 -3.74 6.91
C ALA A 86 19.42 -3.39 6.00
N LEU A 87 18.19 -3.63 6.46
CA LEU A 87 16.98 -3.30 5.73
C LEU A 87 16.80 -1.78 5.66
N ALA A 88 17.07 -1.19 4.51
CA ALA A 88 16.66 0.18 4.23
C ALA A 88 15.16 0.18 3.94
N VAL A 89 14.36 0.66 4.89
CA VAL A 89 12.93 0.89 4.64
C VAL A 89 12.81 2.16 3.79
N PRO A 90 12.33 2.08 2.54
CA PRO A 90 12.17 3.25 1.71
C PRO A 90 11.23 4.23 2.41
N HIS A 91 11.68 5.47 2.58
CA HIS A 91 10.77 6.53 3.00
C HIS A 91 9.82 6.82 1.84
N ALA A 92 8.57 6.40 2.00
CA ALA A 92 7.56 6.76 1.01
C ALA A 92 7.50 8.28 0.88
N ALA A 93 7.59 8.79 -0.35
CA ALA A 93 7.39 10.20 -0.59
C ALA A 93 5.96 10.56 -0.14
N VAL A 94 5.86 11.52 0.78
CA VAL A 94 4.58 11.97 1.32
C VAL A 94 4.42 13.45 1.07
N LYS A 95 3.20 13.85 0.75
CA LYS A 95 2.78 15.25 0.67
C LYS A 95 1.84 15.53 1.84
N GLU A 96 2.22 16.49 2.68
CA GLU A 96 1.35 17.00 3.73
C GLU A 96 0.36 17.99 3.12
N LEU A 97 -0.92 17.79 3.40
CA LEU A 97 -2.02 18.62 2.95
C LEU A 97 -2.76 19.16 4.17
N ARG A 98 -2.99 20.45 4.19
CA ARG A 98 -3.86 21.09 5.18
C ARG A 98 -5.07 21.65 4.46
N ASP A 99 -6.25 21.26 4.91
CA ASP A 99 -7.52 21.71 4.33
C ASP A 99 -8.59 21.84 5.41
N THR A 100 -9.76 22.29 5.04
CA THR A 100 -10.92 22.32 5.93
C THR A 100 -12.09 21.60 5.30
N VAL A 101 -12.72 20.69 6.04
CA VAL A 101 -13.89 19.94 5.58
C VAL A 101 -15.14 20.36 6.34
N SER A 102 -16.32 20.20 5.72
CA SER A 102 -17.59 20.53 6.38
C SER A 102 -18.00 19.48 7.42
N SER A 103 -17.51 18.24 7.27
CA SER A 103 -17.72 17.14 8.22
C SER A 103 -16.69 16.03 7.95
N LEU A 104 -16.51 15.11 8.90
CA LEU A 104 -15.61 13.96 8.79
C LEU A 104 -16.27 12.79 8.05
N ARG A 105 -17.01 13.09 6.98
CA ARG A 105 -17.54 12.07 6.09
C ARG A 105 -16.45 11.65 5.10
N LEU A 106 -16.47 10.39 4.70
CA LEU A 106 -15.51 9.83 3.77
C LEU A 106 -15.42 10.60 2.44
N ASP A 107 -16.57 11.00 1.86
CA ASP A 107 -16.63 11.80 0.63
C ASP A 107 -15.88 13.14 0.76
N ASN A 108 -16.02 13.82 1.90
CA ASN A 108 -15.38 15.10 2.15
C ASN A 108 -13.86 14.97 2.36
N VAL A 109 -13.45 14.00 3.17
CA VAL A 109 -12.03 13.78 3.47
C VAL A 109 -11.29 13.24 2.23
N LEU A 110 -11.94 12.35 1.47
CA LEU A 110 -11.41 11.85 0.20
C LEU A 110 -11.22 12.99 -0.82
N ALA A 111 -12.20 13.90 -0.92
CA ALA A 111 -12.13 15.07 -1.80
C ALA A 111 -10.92 15.96 -1.44
N ALA A 112 -10.72 16.24 -0.15
CA ALA A 112 -9.57 17.01 0.36
C ALA A 112 -8.24 16.29 0.09
N GLY A 113 -8.13 15.00 0.42
CA GLY A 113 -6.89 14.23 0.32
C GLY A 113 -6.40 14.01 -1.11
N PHE A 114 -7.32 13.92 -2.08
CA PHE A 114 -6.98 13.64 -3.48
C PHE A 114 -7.28 14.80 -4.43
N SER A 115 -7.66 15.98 -3.89
CA SER A 115 -7.99 17.17 -4.68
C SER A 115 -9.11 16.90 -5.70
N LEU A 116 -10.14 16.16 -5.28
CA LEU A 116 -11.31 15.83 -6.08
C LEU A 116 -12.47 16.77 -5.77
N SER A 117 -13.41 16.90 -6.71
CA SER A 117 -14.73 17.42 -6.36
C SER A 117 -15.46 16.42 -5.45
N ARG A 118 -16.34 16.93 -4.57
CA ARG A 118 -17.11 16.08 -3.67
C ARG A 118 -17.96 15.03 -4.42
N GLY A 119 -18.52 15.40 -5.57
CA GLY A 119 -19.30 14.48 -6.41
C GLY A 119 -18.43 13.32 -6.92
N ARG A 120 -17.20 13.60 -7.41
CA ARG A 120 -16.27 12.56 -7.87
C ARG A 120 -15.80 11.67 -6.72
N ALA A 121 -15.59 12.25 -5.54
CA ALA A 121 -15.24 11.49 -4.35
C ALA A 121 -16.39 10.54 -3.94
N ALA A 122 -17.63 11.03 -3.89
CA ALA A 122 -18.78 10.19 -3.59
C ALA A 122 -18.96 9.06 -4.61
N GLU A 123 -18.85 9.36 -5.91
CA GLU A 123 -18.92 8.37 -6.98
C GLU A 123 -17.84 7.29 -6.87
N ALA A 124 -16.60 7.67 -6.52
CA ALA A 124 -15.52 6.71 -6.32
C ALA A 124 -15.80 5.76 -5.14
N VAL A 125 -16.41 6.27 -4.07
CA VAL A 125 -16.82 5.45 -2.93
C VAL A 125 -17.95 4.49 -3.34
N GLU A 126 -19.00 4.97 -3.97
CA GLU A 126 -20.15 4.16 -4.41
C GLU A 126 -19.77 3.05 -5.38
N LYS A 127 -18.78 3.30 -6.25
CA LYS A 127 -18.19 2.30 -7.16
C LYS A 127 -17.31 1.26 -6.45
N GLY A 128 -17.11 1.35 -5.13
CA GLY A 128 -16.24 0.43 -4.39
C GLY A 128 -14.74 0.58 -4.69
N SER A 129 -14.34 1.74 -5.23
CA SER A 129 -12.93 2.03 -5.52
C SER A 129 -12.16 2.55 -4.29
N VAL A 130 -12.84 2.71 -3.15
CA VAL A 130 -12.26 3.28 -1.93
C VAL A 130 -12.26 2.26 -0.79
N GLN A 131 -11.15 2.20 -0.08
CA GLN A 131 -10.99 1.42 1.14
C GLN A 131 -10.69 2.36 2.32
N VAL A 132 -11.24 2.05 3.47
CA VAL A 132 -10.90 2.68 4.76
C VAL A 132 -10.33 1.58 5.65
N ASN A 133 -9.09 1.77 6.11
CA ASN A 133 -8.34 0.77 6.88
C ASN A 133 -8.34 -0.61 6.21
N TYR A 134 -8.11 -0.59 4.88
CA TYR A 134 -8.04 -1.78 4.01
C TYR A 134 -9.37 -2.51 3.79
N VAL A 135 -10.50 -1.98 4.30
CA VAL A 135 -11.84 -2.53 4.09
C VAL A 135 -12.57 -1.68 3.04
N THR A 136 -13.06 -2.31 1.98
CA THR A 136 -13.82 -1.63 0.92
C THR A 136 -15.05 -0.95 1.51
N CYS A 137 -15.25 0.31 1.16
CA CYS A 137 -16.38 1.11 1.60
C CYS A 137 -17.16 1.63 0.39
N VAL A 138 -18.48 1.46 0.43
CA VAL A 138 -19.42 1.94 -0.60
C VAL A 138 -20.36 3.03 -0.10
N LYS A 139 -20.18 3.48 1.15
CA LYS A 139 -21.00 4.51 1.77
C LYS A 139 -20.24 5.85 1.84
N PRO A 140 -20.56 6.85 1.00
CA PRO A 140 -19.87 8.14 1.00
C PRO A 140 -19.98 8.91 2.33
N ASP A 141 -21.05 8.69 3.06
CA ASP A 141 -21.33 9.32 4.34
C ASP A 141 -20.70 8.62 5.55
N LYS A 142 -19.96 7.51 5.34
CA LYS A 142 -19.26 6.84 6.42
C LYS A 142 -18.38 7.84 7.18
N PRO A 143 -18.49 7.92 8.52
CA PRO A 143 -17.61 8.74 9.32
C PRO A 143 -16.18 8.17 9.30
N VAL A 144 -15.19 9.05 9.25
CA VAL A 144 -13.76 8.75 9.37
C VAL A 144 -13.15 9.54 10.50
N SER A 145 -12.06 9.03 11.06
CA SER A 145 -11.39 9.56 12.23
C SER A 145 -9.90 9.80 11.97
N ALA A 146 -9.26 10.61 12.83
CA ALA A 146 -7.82 10.74 12.82
C ALA A 146 -7.16 9.36 13.01
N GLY A 147 -6.12 9.09 12.24
CA GLY A 147 -5.45 7.78 12.13
C GLY A 147 -5.98 6.89 11.00
N ASP A 148 -7.15 7.19 10.43
CA ASP A 148 -7.70 6.36 9.35
C ASP A 148 -6.87 6.47 8.07
N THR A 149 -6.59 5.30 7.49
CA THR A 149 -5.96 5.16 6.18
C THR A 149 -7.02 5.02 5.10
N ILE A 150 -7.01 5.91 4.13
CA ILE A 150 -7.95 5.92 3.00
C ILE A 150 -7.18 5.63 1.73
N THR A 151 -7.54 4.56 1.03
CA THR A 151 -6.95 4.18 -0.26
C THR A 151 -7.99 4.34 -1.35
N CYS A 152 -7.62 5.00 -2.45
CA CYS A 152 -8.47 5.14 -3.62
C CYS A 152 -7.77 4.53 -4.84
N ARG A 153 -8.42 3.56 -5.48
CA ARG A 153 -7.87 2.88 -6.67
C ARG A 153 -7.54 3.91 -7.76
N GLY A 154 -6.30 3.86 -8.27
CA GLY A 154 -5.81 4.77 -9.30
C GLY A 154 -5.36 6.15 -8.81
N LEU A 155 -5.58 6.48 -7.52
CA LEU A 155 -5.15 7.76 -6.94
C LEU A 155 -4.13 7.61 -5.80
N GLY A 156 -4.00 6.40 -5.24
CA GLY A 156 -3.06 6.09 -4.18
C GLY A 156 -3.68 6.08 -2.78
N LYS A 157 -2.89 6.44 -1.77
CA LYS A 157 -3.22 6.34 -0.35
C LYS A 157 -3.04 7.68 0.34
N CYS A 158 -3.93 7.99 1.29
CA CYS A 158 -3.74 9.07 2.25
C CYS A 158 -4.10 8.63 3.67
N VAL A 159 -3.59 9.34 4.64
CA VAL A 159 -3.89 9.16 6.07
C VAL A 159 -4.43 10.47 6.60
N LEU A 160 -5.54 10.43 7.32
CA LEU A 160 -6.06 11.57 8.08
C LEU A 160 -5.28 11.65 9.39
N ASP A 161 -4.28 12.51 9.46
CA ASP A 161 -3.38 12.58 10.61
C ASP A 161 -4.00 13.25 11.82
N SER A 162 -4.66 14.38 11.61
CA SER A 162 -5.28 15.14 12.69
C SER A 162 -6.56 15.87 12.25
N VAL A 163 -7.37 16.19 13.23
CA VAL A 163 -8.59 17.00 13.08
C VAL A 163 -8.54 18.10 14.12
N GLY A 164 -8.59 19.35 13.66
CA GLY A 164 -8.57 20.52 14.54
C GLY A 164 -9.96 20.92 15.05
N ALA A 165 -9.97 21.89 15.97
CA ALA A 165 -11.21 22.47 16.47
C ALA A 165 -11.99 23.18 15.35
N PRO A 166 -13.34 23.18 15.40
CA PRO A 166 -14.16 23.84 14.40
C PRO A 166 -13.82 25.32 14.25
N THR A 167 -13.69 25.77 13.01
CA THR A 167 -13.49 27.18 12.68
C THR A 167 -14.74 27.99 13.02
N LYS A 168 -14.62 29.33 13.04
CA LYS A 168 -15.77 30.24 13.23
C LYS A 168 -16.93 29.97 12.24
N LYS A 169 -16.65 29.36 11.09
CA LYS A 169 -17.64 28.98 10.07
C LYS A 169 -18.12 27.53 10.20
N GLY A 170 -17.80 26.83 11.30
CA GLY A 170 -18.20 25.46 11.56
C GLY A 170 -17.45 24.40 10.72
N ARG A 171 -16.38 24.78 10.00
CA ARG A 171 -15.57 23.81 9.24
C ARG A 171 -14.49 23.22 10.13
N LEU A 172 -14.13 21.95 9.88
CA LEU A 172 -13.10 21.21 10.60
C LEU A 172 -11.78 21.29 9.83
N PRO A 173 -10.71 21.88 10.40
CA PRO A 173 -9.37 21.77 9.85
C PRO A 173 -8.91 20.32 9.91
N VAL A 174 -8.26 19.84 8.85
CA VAL A 174 -7.72 18.49 8.75
C VAL A 174 -6.31 18.53 8.21
N ASP A 175 -5.43 17.77 8.83
CA ASP A 175 -4.10 17.48 8.31
C ASP A 175 -4.12 16.08 7.69
N ILE A 176 -3.73 15.99 6.44
CA ILE A 176 -3.79 14.75 5.64
C ILE A 176 -2.40 14.50 5.05
N ARG A 177 -1.88 13.30 5.25
CA ARG A 177 -0.65 12.82 4.62
C ARG A 177 -1.00 11.97 3.40
N ARG A 178 -0.68 12.47 2.20
CA ARG A 178 -0.88 11.75 0.95
C ARG A 178 0.43 11.10 0.52
N TYR A 179 0.41 9.81 0.25
CA TYR A 179 1.51 9.05 -0.34
C TYR A 179 1.54 9.27 -1.86
N ILE A 180 2.73 9.57 -2.40
CA ILE A 180 2.95 9.91 -3.82
C ILE A 180 3.69 8.75 -4.49
#